data_e5fcfb28dcfdebbe997e8bde94e9036f
#
_entry.id   e5fcfb28dcfdebbe997e8bde94e9036f
#
_cell.length_a   1.000
_cell.length_b   1.000
_cell.length_c   1.000
_cell.angle_alpha   90.00
_cell.angle_beta   90.00
_cell.angle_gamma   90.00
#
_symmetry.space_group_name_H-M   'P 1'
#
loop_
_entity.id
_entity.type
_entity.pdbx_description
1 polymer ?
#
loop_
_entity_poly.entity_id
_entity_poly.type
_entity_poly.pdbx_seq_one_letter_code
_entity_poly.pdbx_strand_id
1 'polypeptide(L)'
;PRAKSRAILLIDIASIQPNPHQPRRAFPESSIAALADSIRRHGLLSPLLVRRIDAGRYELIAGERRLRALKSLGRAQAEAIVLAAYDPDCALLALIENLQRENLHYLDEAEAYRAILANQGMTQDALAATLGVSPSALANRLRLLKLPDAVRAALRVSPLSERHARAL
;
A
#
# COMPACT_ATOMS: atom_id res chain seq x y z
N PRO A 1 -18.27 16.02 -4.10
CA PRO A 1 -18.24 14.85 -3.21
C PRO A 1 -17.49 15.25 -1.95
N ARG A 2 -18.21 15.36 -0.82
CA ARG A 2 -17.61 15.68 0.48
C ARG A 2 -16.70 14.50 0.87
N ALA A 3 -15.42 14.77 1.10
CA ALA A 3 -14.52 13.82 1.76
C ALA A 3 -15.18 13.42 3.10
N LYS A 4 -15.56 12.15 3.23
CA LYS A 4 -16.05 11.61 4.51
C LYS A 4 -14.91 11.78 5.51
N SER A 5 -15.09 12.61 6.51
CA SER A 5 -14.15 12.78 7.62
C SER A 5 -13.94 11.40 8.26
N ARG A 6 -12.75 10.83 8.08
CA ARG A 6 -12.39 9.53 8.66
C ARG A 6 -11.91 9.79 10.08
N ALA A 7 -12.66 9.32 11.05
CA ALA A 7 -12.28 9.46 12.45
C ALA A 7 -11.05 8.57 12.74
N ILE A 8 -10.06 9.16 13.41
CA ILE A 8 -8.96 8.41 14.02
C ILE A 8 -9.49 7.84 15.33
N LEU A 9 -9.39 6.53 15.50
CA LEU A 9 -9.82 5.82 16.69
C LEU A 9 -8.61 5.15 17.36
N LEU A 10 -8.64 5.05 18.69
CA LEU A 10 -7.73 4.22 19.45
C LEU A 10 -8.25 2.78 19.43
N ILE A 11 -7.42 1.85 18.95
CA ILE A 11 -7.79 0.44 18.78
C ILE A 11 -6.75 -0.42 19.51
N ASP A 12 -7.22 -1.47 20.18
CA ASP A 12 -6.36 -2.44 20.82
C ASP A 12 -5.50 -3.18 19.78
N ILE A 13 -4.19 -3.14 19.96
CA ILE A 13 -3.23 -3.76 19.03
C ILE A 13 -3.45 -5.27 18.93
N ALA A 14 -3.92 -5.91 20.00
CA ALA A 14 -4.24 -7.33 20.03
C ALA A 14 -5.41 -7.69 19.11
N SER A 15 -6.32 -6.74 18.83
CA SER A 15 -7.47 -6.93 17.93
C SER A 15 -7.12 -6.78 16.45
N ILE A 16 -5.88 -6.36 16.12
CA ILE A 16 -5.44 -6.12 14.74
C ILE A 16 -4.71 -7.35 14.21
N GLN A 17 -5.29 -7.98 13.20
CA GLN A 17 -4.70 -9.10 12.47
C GLN A 17 -3.85 -8.58 11.30
N PRO A 18 -2.69 -9.19 11.02
CA PRO A 18 -1.90 -8.86 9.83
C PRO A 18 -2.66 -9.24 8.56
N ASN A 19 -2.45 -8.49 7.47
CA ASN A 19 -3.02 -8.83 6.18
C ASN A 19 -2.33 -10.09 5.60
N PRO A 20 -3.06 -11.18 5.34
CA PRO A 20 -2.48 -12.41 4.78
C PRO A 20 -1.91 -12.22 3.37
N HIS A 21 -2.35 -11.21 2.63
CA HIS A 21 -1.93 -10.90 1.27
C HIS A 21 -0.77 -9.88 1.18
N GLN A 22 -0.12 -9.56 2.29
CA GLN A 22 1.05 -8.66 2.28
C GLN A 22 2.24 -9.34 1.59
N PRO A 23 2.76 -8.78 0.47
CA PRO A 23 3.85 -9.39 -0.29
C PRO A 23 5.20 -9.36 0.45
N ARG A 24 5.39 -8.40 1.35
CA ARG A 24 6.64 -8.22 2.08
C ARG A 24 6.56 -8.86 3.47
N ARG A 25 7.20 -10.03 3.62
CA ARG A 25 7.25 -10.78 4.89
C ARG A 25 8.49 -10.48 5.75
N ALA A 26 9.57 -10.02 5.13
CA ALA A 26 10.83 -9.72 5.84
C ALA A 26 11.04 -8.22 6.01
N PHE A 27 11.19 -7.79 7.25
CA PHE A 27 11.57 -6.43 7.62
C PHE A 27 12.84 -6.52 8.46
N PRO A 28 13.94 -5.83 8.10
CA PRO A 28 15.13 -5.79 8.92
C PRO A 28 14.80 -5.30 10.34
N GLU A 29 15.25 -6.03 11.35
CA GLU A 29 14.99 -5.68 12.76
C GLU A 29 15.52 -4.29 13.12
N SER A 30 16.69 -3.92 12.57
CA SER A 30 17.27 -2.58 12.74
C SER A 30 16.34 -1.46 12.26
N SER A 31 15.61 -1.71 11.18
CA SER A 31 14.64 -0.77 10.61
C SER A 31 13.37 -0.62 11.49
N ILE A 32 12.96 -1.69 12.17
CA ILE A 32 11.84 -1.66 13.12
C ILE A 32 12.28 -0.97 14.42
N ALA A 33 13.50 -1.25 14.92
CA ALA A 33 14.05 -0.62 16.11
C ALA A 33 14.18 0.91 15.94
N ALA A 34 14.74 1.37 14.82
CA ALA A 34 14.84 2.80 14.53
C ALA A 34 13.46 3.50 14.48
N LEU A 35 12.45 2.82 13.90
CA LEU A 35 11.08 3.33 13.88
C LEU A 35 10.46 3.33 15.28
N ALA A 36 10.70 2.31 16.10
CA ALA A 36 10.24 2.25 17.49
C ALA A 36 10.82 3.40 18.32
N ASP A 37 12.10 3.71 18.16
CA ASP A 37 12.74 4.85 18.83
C ASP A 37 12.15 6.20 18.38
N SER A 38 11.81 6.33 17.11
CA SER A 38 11.11 7.51 16.60
C SER A 38 9.71 7.64 17.22
N ILE A 39 8.94 6.54 17.25
CA ILE A 39 7.59 6.51 17.84
C ILE A 39 7.64 6.80 19.34
N ARG A 40 8.66 6.33 20.05
CA ARG A 40 8.85 6.61 21.49
C ARG A 40 9.03 8.10 21.75
N ARG A 41 9.79 8.80 20.90
CA ARG A 41 10.11 10.23 21.06
C ARG A 41 9.00 11.17 20.57
N HIS A 42 8.35 10.84 19.47
CA HIS A 42 7.47 11.77 18.76
C HIS A 42 6.01 11.28 18.65
N GLY A 43 5.71 10.11 19.21
CA GLY A 43 4.40 9.48 19.01
C GLY A 43 4.23 8.88 17.62
N LEU A 44 3.04 8.37 17.35
CA LEU A 44 2.67 7.82 16.04
C LEU A 44 2.20 8.96 15.13
N LEU A 45 3.11 9.51 14.32
CA LEU A 45 2.83 10.66 13.43
C LEU A 45 1.81 10.33 12.33
N SER A 46 1.62 9.08 11.99
CA SER A 46 0.67 8.63 10.98
C SER A 46 -0.07 7.40 11.49
N PRO A 47 -1.41 7.44 11.56
CA PRO A 47 -2.21 6.34 12.11
C PRO A 47 -2.08 5.07 11.27
N LEU A 48 -2.41 3.93 11.87
CA LEU A 48 -2.58 2.68 11.15
C LEU A 48 -3.82 2.76 10.27
N LEU A 49 -3.83 2.04 9.16
CA LEU A 49 -5.03 1.88 8.35
C LEU A 49 -5.53 0.45 8.53
N VAL A 50 -6.75 0.31 9.05
CA VAL A 50 -7.34 -0.99 9.35
C VAL A 50 -8.74 -1.11 8.77
N ARG A 51 -9.13 -2.33 8.40
CA ARG A 51 -10.48 -2.68 7.99
C ARG A 51 -11.16 -3.44 9.14
N ARG A 52 -12.40 -3.12 9.43
CA ARG A 52 -13.20 -3.92 10.36
C ARG A 52 -13.60 -5.22 9.67
N ILE A 53 -13.27 -6.37 10.28
CA ILE A 53 -13.69 -7.69 9.81
C ILE A 53 -14.98 -8.09 10.52
N ASP A 54 -15.03 -7.85 11.84
CA ASP A 54 -16.09 -8.29 12.71
C ASP A 54 -16.20 -7.37 13.95
N ALA A 55 -17.14 -7.61 14.85
CA ALA A 55 -17.25 -6.87 16.09
C ALA A 55 -15.94 -6.97 16.90
N GLY A 56 -15.22 -5.83 16.99
CA GLY A 56 -13.96 -5.73 17.74
C GLY A 56 -12.74 -6.38 17.08
N ARG A 57 -12.82 -6.90 15.83
CA ARG A 57 -11.67 -7.44 15.09
C ARG A 57 -11.37 -6.62 13.84
N TYR A 58 -10.11 -6.38 13.63
CA TYR A 58 -9.63 -5.53 12.53
C TYR A 58 -8.52 -6.25 11.75
N GLU A 59 -8.43 -5.98 10.47
CA GLU A 59 -7.35 -6.40 9.58
C GLU A 59 -6.51 -5.20 9.20
N LEU A 60 -5.21 -5.33 9.29
CA LEU A 60 -4.30 -4.26 8.90
C LEU A 60 -4.26 -4.14 7.37
N ILE A 61 -4.60 -2.97 6.87
CA ILE A 61 -4.51 -2.64 5.44
C ILE A 61 -3.14 -2.03 5.14
N ALA A 62 -2.70 -1.05 5.95
CA ALA A 62 -1.40 -0.41 5.81
C ALA A 62 -0.79 -0.04 7.16
N GLY A 63 0.55 -0.07 7.24
CA GLY A 63 1.28 0.28 8.45
C GLY A 63 1.94 -0.90 9.18
N GLU A 64 2.26 -2.01 8.51
CA GLU A 64 2.88 -3.21 9.12
C GLU A 64 4.12 -2.88 9.95
N ARG A 65 5.04 -2.05 9.44
CA ARG A 65 6.24 -1.63 10.19
C ARG A 65 5.88 -0.87 11.47
N ARG A 66 4.87 0.01 11.39
CA ARG A 66 4.36 0.80 12.55
C ARG A 66 3.72 -0.14 13.58
N LEU A 67 2.90 -1.09 13.14
CA LEU A 67 2.30 -2.08 14.02
C LEU A 67 3.36 -2.91 14.75
N ARG A 68 4.40 -3.38 14.04
CA ARG A 68 5.51 -4.13 14.65
C ARG A 68 6.31 -3.28 15.65
N ALA A 69 6.59 -2.03 15.31
CA ALA A 69 7.27 -1.10 16.21
C ALA A 69 6.44 -0.80 17.47
N LEU A 70 5.12 -0.63 17.34
CA LEU A 70 4.22 -0.45 18.49
C LEU A 70 4.17 -1.70 19.38
N LYS A 71 4.14 -2.90 18.77
CA LYS A 71 4.22 -4.18 19.51
C LYS A 71 5.55 -4.32 20.26
N SER A 72 6.69 -3.97 19.64
CA SER A 72 8.00 -4.01 20.30
C SER A 72 8.13 -3.02 21.46
N LEU A 73 7.36 -1.92 21.42
CA LEU A 73 7.27 -0.94 22.50
C LEU A 73 6.28 -1.35 23.62
N GLY A 74 5.62 -2.49 23.52
CA GLY A 74 4.61 -2.93 24.49
C GLY A 74 3.36 -2.04 24.53
N ARG A 75 3.06 -1.30 23.48
CA ARG A 75 1.86 -0.47 23.44
C ARG A 75 0.61 -1.34 23.37
N ALA A 76 -0.39 -1.06 24.21
CA ALA A 76 -1.65 -1.77 24.22
C ALA A 76 -2.57 -1.31 23.07
N GLN A 77 -2.55 -0.01 22.76
CA GLN A 77 -3.43 0.63 21.77
C GLN A 77 -2.64 1.41 20.73
N ALA A 78 -3.26 1.58 19.57
CA ALA A 78 -2.72 2.38 18.46
C ALA A 78 -3.81 3.25 17.84
N GLU A 79 -3.41 4.43 17.40
CA GLU A 79 -4.24 5.28 16.56
C GLU A 79 -4.42 4.64 15.18
N ALA A 80 -5.66 4.46 14.77
CA ALA A 80 -6.01 3.86 13.51
C ALA A 80 -7.19 4.55 12.83
N ILE A 81 -7.14 4.61 11.51
CA ILE A 81 -8.28 4.94 10.67
C ILE A 81 -9.00 3.63 10.36
N VAL A 82 -10.26 3.53 10.80
CA VAL A 82 -11.10 2.34 10.59
C VAL A 82 -11.91 2.50 9.32
N LEU A 83 -11.76 1.55 8.45
CA LEU A 83 -12.49 1.46 7.20
C LEU A 83 -13.66 0.48 7.35
N ALA A 84 -14.79 0.76 6.72
CA ALA A 84 -15.91 -0.18 6.68
C ALA A 84 -15.51 -1.46 5.90
N ALA A 85 -16.07 -2.61 6.27
CA ALA A 85 -15.69 -3.90 5.69
C ALA A 85 -15.84 -3.98 4.14
N TYR A 86 -16.67 -3.14 3.56
CA TYR A 86 -17.02 -3.10 2.14
C TYR A 86 -16.84 -1.72 1.49
N ASP A 87 -15.92 -0.91 1.98
CA ASP A 87 -15.65 0.38 1.33
C ASP A 87 -14.62 0.16 0.18
N PRO A 88 -15.06 0.12 -1.09
CA PRO A 88 -14.18 -0.08 -2.23
C PRO A 88 -13.10 1.01 -2.33
N ASP A 89 -13.39 2.24 -1.86
CA ASP A 89 -12.44 3.34 -1.83
C ASP A 89 -11.22 3.02 -0.93
N CYS A 90 -11.36 2.07 -0.01
CA CYS A 90 -10.37 1.73 0.97
C CYS A 90 -9.30 0.79 0.44
N ALA A 91 -9.67 -0.21 -0.33
CA ALA A 91 -8.73 -1.05 -1.05
C ALA A 91 -7.91 -0.20 -2.04
N LEU A 92 -8.58 0.75 -2.70
CA LEU A 92 -7.95 1.70 -3.60
C LEU A 92 -6.92 2.57 -2.87
N LEU A 93 -7.25 3.12 -1.71
CA LEU A 93 -6.33 3.99 -0.95
C LEU A 93 -5.09 3.24 -0.43
N ALA A 94 -5.26 2.02 0.03
CA ALA A 94 -4.13 1.19 0.46
C ALA A 94 -3.20 0.85 -0.71
N LEU A 95 -3.77 0.60 -1.89
CA LEU A 95 -3.01 0.36 -3.11
C LEU A 95 -2.30 1.64 -3.59
N ILE A 96 -2.96 2.80 -3.50
CA ILE A 96 -2.37 4.10 -3.83
C ILE A 96 -1.24 4.45 -2.86
N GLU A 97 -1.42 4.26 -1.55
CA GLU A 97 -0.34 4.49 -0.56
C GLU A 97 0.87 3.60 -0.85
N ASN A 98 0.65 2.33 -1.16
CA ASN A 98 1.72 1.41 -1.51
C ASN A 98 2.42 1.80 -2.83
N LEU A 99 1.68 2.37 -3.76
CA LEU A 99 2.17 2.85 -5.05
C LEU A 99 3.01 4.13 -4.94
N GLN A 100 2.69 5.01 -3.97
CA GLN A 100 3.43 6.25 -3.70
C GLN A 100 4.73 6.03 -2.93
N ARG A 101 5.13 4.77 -2.69
CA ARG A 101 6.43 4.47 -2.06
C ARG A 101 7.57 4.87 -3.00
N GLU A 102 8.53 5.60 -2.45
CA GLU A 102 9.79 5.87 -3.14
C GLU A 102 10.48 4.57 -3.57
N ASN A 103 10.97 4.52 -4.82
CA ASN A 103 11.71 3.40 -5.42
C ASN A 103 10.89 2.13 -5.76
N LEU A 104 9.60 2.26 -6.08
CA LEU A 104 8.90 1.13 -6.67
C LEU A 104 9.40 0.89 -8.11
N HIS A 105 9.69 -0.36 -8.45
CA HIS A 105 10.07 -0.70 -9.82
C HIS A 105 8.87 -0.49 -10.76
N TYR A 106 9.09 0.05 -11.96
CA TYR A 106 8.03 0.39 -12.91
C TYR A 106 7.13 -0.81 -13.31
N LEU A 107 7.63 -2.04 -13.26
CA LEU A 107 6.81 -3.25 -13.46
C LEU A 107 5.90 -3.52 -12.26
N ASP A 108 6.35 -3.25 -11.03
CA ASP A 108 5.53 -3.43 -9.83
C ASP A 108 4.41 -2.38 -9.78
N GLU A 109 4.69 -1.16 -10.23
CA GLU A 109 3.66 -0.14 -10.41
C GLU A 109 2.63 -0.57 -11.47
N ALA A 110 3.08 -1.13 -12.60
CA ALA A 110 2.18 -1.64 -13.63
C ALA A 110 1.27 -2.76 -13.10
N GLU A 111 1.82 -3.69 -12.32
CA GLU A 111 1.03 -4.75 -11.68
C GLU A 111 0.01 -4.19 -10.67
N ALA A 112 0.40 -3.18 -9.88
CA ALA A 112 -0.53 -2.48 -8.99
C ALA A 112 -1.66 -1.78 -9.76
N TYR A 113 -1.35 -1.08 -10.86
CA TYR A 113 -2.38 -0.46 -11.72
C TYR A 113 -3.36 -1.49 -12.25
N ARG A 114 -2.87 -2.61 -12.77
CA ARG A 114 -3.71 -3.71 -13.27
C ARG A 114 -4.61 -4.27 -12.18
N ALA A 115 -4.08 -4.49 -10.98
CA ALA A 115 -4.84 -4.99 -9.84
C ALA A 115 -5.94 -4.02 -9.41
N ILE A 116 -5.66 -2.70 -9.40
CA ILE A 116 -6.66 -1.68 -9.09
C ILE A 116 -7.79 -1.68 -10.12
N LEU A 117 -7.45 -1.66 -11.42
CA LEU A 117 -8.46 -1.68 -12.48
C LEU A 117 -9.36 -2.90 -12.42
N ALA A 118 -8.77 -4.09 -12.16
CA ALA A 118 -9.52 -5.35 -12.06
C ALA A 118 -10.44 -5.38 -10.83
N ASN A 119 -9.94 -4.92 -9.67
CA ASN A 119 -10.67 -5.03 -8.41
C ASN A 119 -11.74 -3.95 -8.23
N GLN A 120 -11.54 -2.77 -8.84
CA GLN A 120 -12.42 -1.62 -8.67
C GLN A 120 -13.35 -1.38 -9.87
N GLY A 121 -13.17 -2.12 -10.97
CA GLY A 121 -13.95 -1.89 -12.19
C GLY A 121 -13.77 -0.47 -12.78
N MET A 122 -12.65 0.20 -12.45
CA MET A 122 -12.37 1.56 -12.91
C MET A 122 -11.86 1.57 -14.35
N THR A 123 -12.10 2.67 -15.06
CA THR A 123 -11.45 2.93 -16.34
C THR A 123 -10.00 3.41 -16.11
N GLN A 124 -9.15 3.26 -17.15
CA GLN A 124 -7.77 3.77 -17.10
C GLN A 124 -7.73 5.29 -16.88
N ASP A 125 -8.64 6.03 -17.50
CA ASP A 125 -8.72 7.48 -17.34
C ASP A 125 -9.11 7.89 -15.92
N ALA A 126 -10.07 7.19 -15.31
CA ALA A 126 -10.46 7.43 -13.93
C ALA A 126 -9.30 7.15 -12.95
N LEU A 127 -8.57 6.06 -13.17
CA LEU A 127 -7.40 5.73 -12.35
C LEU A 127 -6.28 6.76 -12.55
N ALA A 128 -6.00 7.17 -13.78
CA ALA A 128 -4.98 8.18 -14.09
C ALA A 128 -5.29 9.51 -13.38
N ALA A 129 -6.55 9.96 -13.44
CA ALA A 129 -7.00 11.16 -12.72
C ALA A 129 -6.85 11.02 -11.21
N THR A 130 -7.16 9.85 -10.65
CA THR A 130 -7.03 9.58 -9.20
C THR A 130 -5.57 9.60 -8.73
N LEU A 131 -4.64 9.09 -9.56
CA LEU A 131 -3.21 9.03 -9.26
C LEU A 131 -2.46 10.35 -9.60
N GLY A 132 -3.10 11.27 -10.31
CA GLY A 132 -2.46 12.50 -10.78
C GLY A 132 -1.43 12.27 -11.90
N VAL A 133 -1.58 11.19 -12.67
CA VAL A 133 -0.71 10.87 -13.82
C VAL A 133 -1.47 11.05 -15.13
N SER A 134 -0.74 11.20 -16.25
CA SER A 134 -1.41 11.26 -17.54
C SER A 134 -1.96 9.87 -17.97
N PRO A 135 -3.12 9.80 -18.63
CA PRO A 135 -3.66 8.53 -19.16
C PRO A 135 -2.66 7.79 -20.06
N SER A 136 -1.89 8.53 -20.85
CA SER A 136 -0.85 7.95 -21.68
C SER A 136 0.31 7.33 -20.89
N ALA A 137 0.71 7.93 -19.77
CA ALA A 137 1.74 7.39 -18.90
C ALA A 137 1.27 6.08 -18.27
N LEU A 138 0.03 6.04 -17.75
CA LEU A 138 -0.59 4.85 -17.18
C LEU A 138 -0.72 3.73 -18.23
N ALA A 139 -1.25 4.04 -19.41
CA ALA A 139 -1.38 3.08 -20.51
C ALA A 139 -0.03 2.50 -20.95
N ASN A 140 1.00 3.33 -21.07
CA ASN A 140 2.36 2.89 -21.41
C ASN A 140 2.91 1.92 -20.35
N ARG A 141 2.67 2.19 -19.07
CA ARG A 141 3.10 1.33 -17.99
C ARG A 141 2.39 -0.01 -18.01
N LEU A 142 1.07 -0.03 -18.22
CA LEU A 142 0.29 -1.26 -18.39
C LEU A 142 0.72 -2.10 -19.60
N ARG A 143 1.18 -1.45 -20.70
CA ARG A 143 1.69 -2.19 -21.87
C ARG A 143 2.90 -3.05 -21.56
N LEU A 144 3.75 -2.67 -20.61
CA LEU A 144 4.92 -3.47 -20.22
C LEU A 144 4.52 -4.85 -19.67
N LEU A 145 3.30 -5.00 -19.14
CA LEU A 145 2.79 -6.29 -18.68
C LEU A 145 2.42 -7.25 -19.83
N LYS A 146 2.37 -6.76 -21.06
CA LYS A 146 2.15 -7.60 -22.27
C LYS A 146 3.44 -8.23 -22.78
N LEU A 147 4.59 -7.81 -22.29
CA LEU A 147 5.88 -8.42 -22.62
C LEU A 147 5.93 -9.88 -22.11
N PRO A 148 6.63 -10.78 -22.81
CA PRO A 148 6.84 -12.15 -22.34
C PRO A 148 7.46 -12.20 -20.96
N ASP A 149 7.12 -13.23 -20.18
CA ASP A 149 7.57 -13.37 -18.79
C ASP A 149 9.09 -13.36 -18.66
N ALA A 150 9.80 -13.99 -19.58
CA ALA A 150 11.27 -13.99 -19.62
C ALA A 150 11.86 -12.58 -19.75
N VAL A 151 11.21 -11.71 -20.58
CA VAL A 151 11.63 -10.32 -20.77
C VAL A 151 11.34 -9.51 -19.50
N ARG A 152 10.17 -9.68 -18.91
CA ARG A 152 9.81 -9.02 -17.62
C ARG A 152 10.76 -9.39 -16.50
N ALA A 153 11.13 -10.68 -16.40
CA ALA A 153 12.10 -11.14 -15.43
C ALA A 153 13.49 -10.51 -15.65
N ALA A 154 13.95 -10.43 -16.89
CA ALA A 154 15.23 -9.78 -17.24
C ALA A 154 15.19 -8.27 -16.89
N LEU A 155 14.08 -7.59 -17.15
CA LEU A 155 13.91 -6.16 -16.84
C LEU A 155 13.94 -5.88 -15.33
N ARG A 156 13.49 -6.80 -14.49
CA ARG A 156 13.52 -6.64 -13.03
C ARG A 156 14.92 -6.59 -12.43
N VAL A 157 15.88 -7.23 -13.05
CA VAL A 157 17.27 -7.32 -12.58
C VAL A 157 18.21 -6.40 -13.35
N SER A 158 17.74 -5.78 -14.42
CA SER A 158 18.56 -4.91 -15.26
C SER A 158 18.49 -3.45 -14.80
N PRO A 159 19.54 -2.64 -15.04
CA PRO A 159 19.51 -1.21 -14.75
C PRO A 159 18.73 -0.41 -15.80
N LEU A 160 17.95 -1.07 -16.65
CA LEU A 160 17.21 -0.42 -17.73
C LEU A 160 16.03 0.39 -17.17
N SER A 161 15.94 1.64 -17.61
CA SER A 161 14.80 2.49 -17.26
C SER A 161 13.54 2.06 -18.00
N GLU A 162 12.38 2.51 -17.50
CA GLU A 162 11.09 2.34 -18.16
C GLU A 162 11.12 2.75 -19.65
N ARG A 163 11.83 3.85 -19.97
CA ARG A 163 11.96 4.35 -21.34
C ARG A 163 12.60 3.32 -22.27
N HIS A 164 13.62 2.61 -21.80
CA HIS A 164 14.25 1.52 -22.57
C HIS A 164 13.32 0.33 -22.71
N ALA A 165 12.61 -0.05 -21.65
CA ALA A 165 11.67 -1.16 -21.68
C ALA A 165 10.49 -0.96 -22.64
N ARG A 166 10.11 0.31 -22.93
CA ARG A 166 9.05 0.64 -23.88
C ARG A 166 9.46 0.54 -25.34
N ALA A 167 10.75 0.48 -25.62
CA ALA A 167 11.28 0.34 -26.98
C ALA A 167 11.36 -1.14 -27.43
N LEU A 168 11.09 -2.08 -26.52
CA LEU A 168 10.96 -3.52 -26.78
C LEU A 168 9.54 -3.87 -27.22
#